data_ad1330ca758d7b724f4fbfa9f224da0c
#
_entry.id   ad1330ca758d7b724f4fbfa9f224da0c
#
_cell.length_a   1.000
_cell.length_b   1.000
_cell.length_c   1.000
_cell.angle_alpha   90.00
_cell.angle_beta   90.00
_cell.angle_gamma   90.00
#
_symmetry.space_group_name_H-M   'P 1'
#
loop_
_entity.id
_entity.type
_entity.pdbx_description
1 polymer ?
#
loop_
_entity_poly.entity_id
_entity_poly.type
_entity_poly.pdbx_seq_one_letter_code
_entity_poly.pdbx_strand_id
1 'polypeptide(L)'
;MLIRFVVVLCLAATGLQSRAPRPAEEAFAAGVAEADLRRYVRELVAFGPRMGGTPSNEKSAAYLSAYFEKQGLDVAVQEDPPALAHWETSWRVALADGSVIESAWPFGFSASAKVEGKLLLVPELSKATPSEEWKGRVIYTPGDVGRAYAAIVKSGHLPAAILSSAPNDPTRYIDWSRLSSLRSAADNPIPAFSVSYVDGRALASAAQAERTVKVSLDATIREGKGKTVVATLKGQDSSGYYLISAHGDSDSGGPGADDNASGVATVMEIARVYAALVRSGKIERPKYSLRFAVWGAEYRSARTFIEREGDNLKNLKGVLNFDETGTGAERDAIYFESNDVPWNETLLRTLDSVGADYAGRDGFWTEYTTNPSQGGTDSYAFLPKQYKGTGQTTLQIPSTTIYTAAWDKLAELDQVPGWESKGTPDPKKLKIDYSLYYHSSGDTPENTTEREPQNMVRAVKATGIALIRLNR
;
A
#
# COMPACT_ATOMS: atom_id res chain seq x y z
N MET A 1 26.80 -37.09 -54.17
CA MET A 1 26.61 -37.83 -52.91
C MET A 1 26.76 -36.86 -51.79
N LEU A 2 25.61 -36.23 -51.38
CA LEU A 2 25.56 -35.21 -50.32
C LEU A 2 25.12 -35.92 -49.06
N ILE A 3 25.99 -35.93 -48.06
CA ILE A 3 25.69 -36.44 -46.72
C ILE A 3 25.06 -35.27 -45.92
N ARG A 4 23.78 -35.42 -45.58
CA ARG A 4 23.10 -34.51 -44.67
C ARG A 4 23.37 -34.95 -43.22
N PHE A 5 24.06 -34.12 -42.46
CA PHE A 5 24.13 -34.25 -40.99
C PHE A 5 22.83 -33.72 -40.39
N VAL A 6 22.09 -34.60 -39.73
CA VAL A 6 20.99 -34.24 -38.87
C VAL A 6 21.57 -34.02 -37.48
N VAL A 7 21.61 -32.76 -37.06
CA VAL A 7 21.91 -32.42 -35.62
C VAL A 7 20.63 -32.56 -34.84
N VAL A 8 20.54 -33.59 -34.03
CA VAL A 8 19.47 -33.73 -33.04
C VAL A 8 19.86 -32.90 -31.83
N LEU A 9 19.24 -31.74 -31.68
CA LEU A 9 19.29 -30.96 -30.42
C LEU A 9 18.42 -31.66 -29.36
N CYS A 10 19.04 -32.39 -28.43
CA CYS A 10 18.37 -32.79 -27.21
C CYS A 10 18.24 -31.57 -26.33
N LEU A 11 17.06 -30.93 -26.33
CA LEU A 11 16.64 -30.01 -25.28
C LEU A 11 16.44 -30.83 -24.01
N ALA A 12 17.43 -30.81 -23.12
CA ALA A 12 17.27 -31.28 -21.76
C ALA A 12 16.34 -30.29 -21.05
N ALA A 13 15.04 -30.62 -21.01
CA ALA A 13 14.11 -30.02 -20.07
C ALA A 13 14.56 -30.42 -18.66
N THR A 14 15.35 -29.60 -18.01
CA THR A 14 15.59 -29.71 -16.59
C THR A 14 14.26 -29.34 -15.90
N GLY A 15 13.35 -30.32 -15.78
CA GLY A 15 12.17 -30.19 -14.95
C GLY A 15 12.64 -29.88 -13.54
N LEU A 16 12.32 -28.70 -13.06
CA LEU A 16 12.39 -28.38 -11.65
C LEU A 16 11.45 -29.38 -10.94
N GLN A 17 12.01 -30.47 -10.40
CA GLN A 17 11.25 -31.38 -9.54
C GLN A 17 10.85 -30.57 -8.31
N SER A 18 9.56 -30.32 -8.13
CA SER A 18 9.04 -29.67 -6.93
C SER A 18 9.52 -30.47 -5.71
N ARG A 19 10.20 -29.78 -4.81
CA ARG A 19 10.72 -30.41 -3.61
C ARG A 19 9.56 -30.78 -2.69
N ALA A 20 9.55 -31.99 -2.12
CA ALA A 20 8.55 -32.36 -1.13
C ALA A 20 8.53 -31.36 0.03
N PRO A 21 7.35 -30.90 0.51
CA PRO A 21 7.25 -29.99 1.63
C PRO A 21 7.94 -30.57 2.86
N ARG A 22 8.52 -29.69 3.67
CA ARG A 22 9.14 -30.08 4.93
C ARG A 22 8.11 -29.92 6.05
N PRO A 23 8.13 -30.74 7.11
CA PRO A 23 7.14 -30.66 8.20
C PRO A 23 6.97 -29.27 8.81
N ALA A 24 8.05 -28.48 8.91
CA ALA A 24 7.99 -27.11 9.43
C ALA A 24 7.24 -26.16 8.50
N GLU A 25 7.40 -26.31 7.18
CA GLU A 25 6.73 -25.50 6.16
C GLU A 25 5.22 -25.79 6.12
N GLU A 26 4.87 -27.10 6.21
CA GLU A 26 3.47 -27.56 6.31
C GLU A 26 2.80 -27.07 7.60
N ALA A 27 3.50 -27.18 8.74
CA ALA A 27 2.99 -26.69 10.01
C ALA A 27 2.74 -25.20 9.99
N PHE A 28 3.61 -24.42 9.32
CA PHE A 28 3.39 -22.98 9.15
C PHE A 28 2.16 -22.70 8.28
N ALA A 29 2.08 -23.31 7.10
CA ALA A 29 0.97 -23.11 6.17
C ALA A 29 -0.39 -23.49 6.80
N ALA A 30 -0.43 -24.57 7.57
CA ALA A 30 -1.63 -25.02 8.30
C ALA A 30 -2.01 -24.11 9.48
N GLY A 31 -1.06 -23.31 9.99
CA GLY A 31 -1.29 -22.37 11.08
C GLY A 31 -1.94 -21.05 10.67
N VAL A 32 -1.98 -20.74 9.36
CA VAL A 32 -2.53 -19.49 8.82
C VAL A 32 -4.06 -19.51 8.86
N ALA A 33 -4.65 -18.47 9.41
CA ALA A 33 -6.10 -18.35 9.60
C ALA A 33 -6.68 -17.16 8.81
N GLU A 34 -7.43 -17.43 7.75
CA GLU A 34 -8.13 -16.40 6.96
C GLU A 34 -9.02 -15.50 7.83
N ALA A 35 -9.78 -16.11 8.75
CA ALA A 35 -10.69 -15.37 9.62
C ALA A 35 -9.96 -14.34 10.51
N ASP A 36 -8.74 -14.65 10.94
CA ASP A 36 -7.92 -13.71 11.71
C ASP A 36 -7.45 -12.55 10.83
N LEU A 37 -6.99 -12.81 9.62
CA LEU A 37 -6.57 -11.78 8.66
C LEU A 37 -7.69 -10.78 8.38
N ARG A 38 -8.90 -11.27 8.05
CA ARG A 38 -10.08 -10.43 7.84
C ARG A 38 -10.42 -9.60 9.07
N ARG A 39 -10.34 -10.19 10.26
CA ARG A 39 -10.59 -9.48 11.51
C ARG A 39 -9.56 -8.37 11.74
N TYR A 40 -8.27 -8.62 11.50
CA TYR A 40 -7.24 -7.59 11.66
C TYR A 40 -7.48 -6.39 10.75
N VAL A 41 -7.81 -6.62 9.48
CA VAL A 41 -8.13 -5.52 8.56
C VAL A 41 -9.31 -4.70 9.07
N ARG A 42 -10.43 -5.34 9.47
CA ARG A 42 -11.59 -4.63 10.02
C ARG A 42 -11.25 -3.80 11.26
N GLU A 43 -10.48 -4.37 12.18
CA GLU A 43 -10.07 -3.70 13.42
C GLU A 43 -9.17 -2.49 13.12
N LEU A 44 -8.25 -2.61 12.15
CA LEU A 44 -7.38 -1.51 11.71
C LEU A 44 -8.17 -0.39 11.02
N VAL A 45 -9.04 -0.75 10.07
CA VAL A 45 -9.87 0.22 9.34
C VAL A 45 -10.84 0.94 10.28
N ALA A 46 -11.35 0.27 11.31
CA ALA A 46 -12.24 0.87 12.30
C ALA A 46 -11.62 2.01 13.12
N PHE A 47 -10.30 2.15 13.16
CA PHE A 47 -9.64 3.32 13.74
C PHE A 47 -9.81 4.59 12.91
N GLY A 48 -10.27 4.47 11.67
CA GLY A 48 -10.30 5.54 10.68
C GLY A 48 -8.96 5.69 9.96
N PRO A 49 -8.79 6.74 9.15
CA PRO A 49 -7.53 7.01 8.47
C PRO A 49 -6.36 7.06 9.45
N ARG A 50 -5.37 6.19 9.21
CA ARG A 50 -4.26 5.92 10.16
C ARG A 50 -3.00 6.73 9.87
N MET A 51 -3.16 7.88 9.23
CA MET A 51 -2.04 8.76 8.85
C MET A 51 -1.11 9.06 10.03
N GLY A 52 0.20 9.07 9.77
CA GLY A 52 1.21 9.32 10.80
C GLY A 52 1.00 10.62 11.57
N GLY A 53 1.04 10.54 12.91
CA GLY A 53 0.85 11.69 13.78
C GLY A 53 -0.60 12.06 14.09
N THR A 54 -1.57 11.25 13.65
CA THR A 54 -3.00 11.41 13.93
C THR A 54 -3.43 10.59 15.16
N PRO A 55 -4.59 10.90 15.77
CA PRO A 55 -5.16 10.07 16.83
C PRO A 55 -5.43 8.62 16.41
N SER A 56 -5.75 8.38 15.12
CA SER A 56 -5.96 7.04 14.59
C SER A 56 -4.65 6.26 14.51
N ASN A 57 -3.54 6.89 14.11
CA ASN A 57 -2.21 6.27 14.15
C ASN A 57 -1.81 5.88 15.59
N GLU A 58 -2.09 6.74 16.57
CA GLU A 58 -1.81 6.40 17.97
C GLU A 58 -2.60 5.20 18.48
N LYS A 59 -3.91 5.13 18.14
CA LYS A 59 -4.76 3.99 18.49
C LYS A 59 -4.30 2.70 17.82
N SER A 60 -3.95 2.78 16.53
CA SER A 60 -3.41 1.65 15.76
C SER A 60 -2.10 1.16 16.35
N ALA A 61 -1.17 2.06 16.68
CA ALA A 61 0.11 1.69 17.30
C ALA A 61 -0.09 1.03 18.68
N ALA A 62 -1.00 1.51 19.49
CA ALA A 62 -1.34 0.90 20.77
C ALA A 62 -1.94 -0.51 20.61
N TYR A 63 -2.86 -0.67 19.67
CA TYR A 63 -3.44 -1.97 19.32
C TYR A 63 -2.38 -2.96 18.87
N LEU A 64 -1.50 -2.56 17.95
CA LEU A 64 -0.42 -3.40 17.41
C LEU A 64 0.58 -3.79 18.52
N SER A 65 0.94 -2.86 19.40
CA SER A 65 1.83 -3.15 20.52
C SER A 65 1.25 -4.24 21.42
N ALA A 66 0.00 -4.06 21.86
CA ALA A 66 -0.68 -5.04 22.70
C ALA A 66 -0.85 -6.40 22.00
N TYR A 67 -1.11 -6.37 20.67
CA TYR A 67 -1.20 -7.58 19.88
C TYR A 67 0.11 -8.37 19.87
N PHE A 68 1.23 -7.72 19.55
CA PHE A 68 2.54 -8.40 19.48
C PHE A 68 3.05 -8.84 20.84
N GLU A 69 2.82 -8.06 21.90
CA GLU A 69 3.12 -8.46 23.29
C GLU A 69 2.37 -9.74 23.68
N LYS A 70 1.10 -9.85 23.31
CA LYS A 70 0.30 -11.07 23.52
C LYS A 70 0.88 -12.29 22.79
N GLN A 71 1.57 -12.09 21.67
CA GLN A 71 2.28 -13.15 20.98
C GLN A 71 3.61 -13.53 21.67
N GLY A 72 4.02 -12.81 22.72
CA GLY A 72 5.27 -13.04 23.45
C GLY A 72 6.50 -12.47 22.73
N LEU A 73 6.31 -11.42 21.94
CA LEU A 73 7.39 -10.69 21.28
C LEU A 73 7.85 -9.50 22.11
N ASP A 74 9.11 -9.12 21.98
CA ASP A 74 9.63 -7.88 22.55
C ASP A 74 9.20 -6.71 21.67
N VAL A 75 8.45 -5.74 22.22
CA VAL A 75 7.87 -4.65 21.45
C VAL A 75 8.51 -3.31 21.78
N ALA A 76 8.79 -2.51 20.76
CA ALA A 76 9.23 -1.14 20.87
C ALA A 76 8.35 -0.24 19.98
N VAL A 77 7.91 0.90 20.52
CA VAL A 77 7.25 1.95 19.73
C VAL A 77 8.26 3.06 19.46
N GLN A 78 8.43 3.39 18.21
CA GLN A 78 9.34 4.43 17.73
C GLN A 78 8.53 5.62 17.21
N GLU A 79 8.93 6.84 17.56
CA GLU A 79 8.31 8.07 17.05
C GLU A 79 9.14 8.67 15.94
N ASP A 80 8.49 9.06 14.86
CA ASP A 80 9.14 9.83 13.80
C ASP A 80 9.44 11.27 14.24
N PRO A 81 10.33 11.98 13.54
CA PRO A 81 10.44 13.41 13.67
C PRO A 81 9.08 14.09 13.44
N PRO A 82 8.78 15.22 14.12
CA PRO A 82 7.51 15.93 13.92
C PRO A 82 7.27 16.33 12.47
N ALA A 83 6.02 16.23 12.01
CA ALA A 83 5.55 16.78 10.74
C ALA A 83 4.10 17.19 10.84
N LEU A 84 3.66 18.03 9.91
CA LEU A 84 2.24 18.33 9.80
C LEU A 84 1.46 17.05 9.47
N ALA A 85 0.46 16.80 10.28
CA ALA A 85 -0.55 15.79 10.09
C ALA A 85 -1.91 16.44 9.94
N HIS A 86 -2.82 15.77 9.28
CA HIS A 86 -4.20 16.21 9.14
C HIS A 86 -5.16 15.06 9.40
N TRP A 87 -6.37 15.38 9.83
CA TRP A 87 -7.49 14.44 9.87
C TRP A 87 -8.81 15.20 9.87
N GLU A 88 -9.81 14.58 9.31
CA GLU A 88 -11.15 15.09 9.18
C GLU A 88 -12.08 14.37 10.16
N THR A 89 -12.94 15.10 10.85
CA THR A 89 -13.92 14.54 11.79
C THR A 89 -15.32 14.47 11.22
N SER A 90 -15.66 15.42 10.35
CA SER A 90 -16.94 15.42 9.63
C SER A 90 -16.87 16.30 8.39
N TRP A 91 -17.62 15.92 7.36
CA TRP A 91 -17.79 16.74 6.17
C TRP A 91 -19.15 16.49 5.51
N ARG A 92 -19.59 17.46 4.75
CA ARG A 92 -20.78 17.36 3.90
C ARG A 92 -20.67 18.30 2.72
N VAL A 93 -20.97 17.79 1.55
CA VAL A 93 -21.17 18.57 0.33
C VAL A 93 -22.58 18.30 -0.16
N ALA A 94 -23.39 19.35 -0.38
CA ALA A 94 -24.78 19.19 -0.79
C ALA A 94 -25.24 20.36 -1.68
N LEU A 95 -26.12 20.11 -2.62
CA LEU A 95 -26.83 21.14 -3.34
C LEU A 95 -27.84 21.85 -2.41
N ALA A 96 -28.25 23.06 -2.77
CA ALA A 96 -29.16 23.86 -1.95
C ALA A 96 -30.53 23.21 -1.73
N ASP A 97 -30.97 22.32 -2.64
CA ASP A 97 -32.21 21.53 -2.48
C ASP A 97 -32.08 20.37 -1.47
N GLY A 98 -30.90 20.18 -0.90
CA GLY A 98 -30.60 19.13 0.09
C GLY A 98 -29.99 17.86 -0.50
N SER A 99 -29.90 17.71 -1.81
CA SER A 99 -29.24 16.57 -2.46
C SER A 99 -27.77 16.51 -2.07
N VAL A 100 -27.36 15.41 -1.41
CA VAL A 100 -26.00 15.20 -0.94
C VAL A 100 -25.14 14.63 -2.05
N ILE A 101 -23.88 15.05 -2.11
CA ILE A 101 -22.84 14.47 -2.96
C ILE A 101 -22.14 13.41 -2.11
N GLU A 102 -22.64 12.18 -2.18
CA GLU A 102 -22.24 11.10 -1.27
C GLU A 102 -20.77 10.67 -1.46
N SER A 103 -20.25 10.79 -2.67
CA SER A 103 -18.85 10.47 -2.95
C SER A 103 -17.87 11.56 -2.51
N ALA A 104 -18.32 12.71 -2.01
CA ALA A 104 -17.43 13.80 -1.66
C ALA A 104 -16.45 13.38 -0.54
N TRP A 105 -15.15 13.48 -0.82
CA TRP A 105 -14.08 13.18 0.10
C TRP A 105 -13.11 14.38 0.19
N PRO A 106 -12.78 14.88 1.40
CA PRO A 106 -11.90 16.03 1.53
C PRO A 106 -10.49 15.72 1.01
N PHE A 107 -9.84 16.69 0.41
CA PHE A 107 -8.41 16.61 0.18
C PHE A 107 -7.67 16.73 1.52
N GLY A 108 -6.65 15.92 1.71
CA GLY A 108 -5.75 16.08 2.84
C GLY A 108 -5.22 17.51 2.94
N PHE A 109 -5.06 18.02 4.14
CA PHE A 109 -4.67 19.41 4.45
C PHE A 109 -5.66 20.48 3.99
N SER A 110 -6.91 20.15 3.74
CA SER A 110 -7.98 21.14 3.61
C SER A 110 -8.33 21.73 4.97
N ALA A 111 -8.43 23.05 5.05
CA ALA A 111 -8.85 23.73 6.27
C ALA A 111 -10.34 23.51 6.56
N SER A 112 -10.71 23.56 7.84
CA SER A 112 -12.12 23.59 8.25
C SER A 112 -12.85 24.74 7.55
N ALA A 113 -14.09 24.47 7.11
CA ALA A 113 -14.89 25.43 6.39
C ALA A 113 -16.39 25.20 6.60
N LYS A 114 -17.15 26.29 6.52
CA LYS A 114 -18.59 26.26 6.36
C LYS A 114 -18.98 27.36 5.39
N VAL A 115 -19.14 26.97 4.13
CA VAL A 115 -19.30 27.89 3.03
C VAL A 115 -20.46 27.49 2.13
N GLU A 116 -20.99 28.47 1.40
CA GLU A 116 -22.03 28.31 0.41
C GLU A 116 -21.70 29.20 -0.79
N GLY A 117 -21.89 28.68 -2.00
CA GLY A 117 -21.66 29.45 -3.22
C GLY A 117 -22.32 28.83 -4.42
N LYS A 118 -22.57 29.66 -5.45
CA LYS A 118 -23.02 29.17 -6.75
C LYS A 118 -21.88 28.39 -7.42
N LEU A 119 -22.23 27.27 -8.06
CA LEU A 119 -21.27 26.47 -8.82
C LEU A 119 -20.77 27.27 -10.04
N LEU A 120 -19.48 27.11 -10.31
CA LEU A 120 -18.79 27.56 -11.50
C LEU A 120 -18.00 26.40 -12.09
N LEU A 121 -18.32 26.01 -13.33
CA LEU A 121 -17.55 24.98 -14.03
C LEU A 121 -16.29 25.60 -14.62
N VAL A 122 -15.13 25.04 -14.23
CA VAL A 122 -13.82 25.38 -14.79
C VAL A 122 -13.18 24.08 -15.33
N PRO A 123 -13.36 23.77 -16.65
CA PRO A 123 -13.00 22.47 -17.20
C PRO A 123 -11.50 22.13 -17.08
N GLU A 124 -10.62 23.12 -17.24
CA GLU A 124 -9.18 22.97 -17.19
C GLU A 124 -8.57 23.95 -16.17
N LEU A 125 -8.72 23.60 -14.88
CA LEU A 125 -8.33 24.48 -13.79
C LEU A 125 -6.84 24.89 -13.86
N SER A 126 -5.96 23.99 -14.30
CA SER A 126 -4.52 24.26 -14.42
C SER A 126 -4.15 25.27 -15.52
N LYS A 127 -5.04 25.51 -16.49
CA LYS A 127 -4.86 26.46 -17.59
C LYS A 127 -5.70 27.74 -17.41
N ALA A 128 -6.63 27.73 -16.46
CA ALA A 128 -7.51 28.86 -16.22
C ALA A 128 -6.79 29.98 -15.46
N THR A 129 -7.13 31.21 -15.78
CA THR A 129 -6.65 32.38 -15.05
C THR A 129 -7.67 32.74 -13.98
N PRO A 130 -7.31 32.69 -12.68
CA PRO A 130 -8.21 33.13 -11.62
C PRO A 130 -8.65 34.59 -11.82
N SER A 131 -9.92 34.84 -11.59
CA SER A 131 -10.53 36.17 -11.80
C SER A 131 -11.47 36.56 -10.66
N GLU A 132 -11.93 37.77 -10.65
CA GLU A 132 -12.91 38.31 -9.67
C GLU A 132 -14.19 37.47 -9.62
N GLU A 133 -14.58 36.87 -10.75
CA GLU A 133 -15.75 35.97 -10.83
C GLU A 133 -15.65 34.74 -9.91
N TRP A 134 -14.42 34.31 -9.52
CA TRP A 134 -14.22 33.13 -8.67
C TRP A 134 -14.54 33.39 -7.20
N LYS A 135 -14.49 34.65 -6.80
CA LYS A 135 -14.71 35.00 -5.38
C LYS A 135 -16.11 34.58 -4.91
N GLY A 136 -16.11 33.78 -3.82
CA GLY A 136 -17.33 33.27 -3.21
C GLY A 136 -18.06 32.20 -4.03
N ARG A 137 -17.55 31.81 -5.21
CA ARG A 137 -18.11 30.68 -5.99
C ARG A 137 -17.56 29.35 -5.46
N VAL A 138 -18.31 28.27 -5.65
CA VAL A 138 -17.79 26.92 -5.53
C VAL A 138 -17.36 26.46 -6.92
N ILE A 139 -16.06 26.24 -7.12
CA ILE A 139 -15.56 25.75 -8.41
C ILE A 139 -15.77 24.24 -8.47
N TYR A 140 -16.32 23.78 -9.59
CA TYR A 140 -16.23 22.39 -9.99
C TYR A 140 -15.28 22.26 -11.19
N THR A 141 -14.37 21.30 -11.12
CA THR A 141 -13.45 20.95 -12.21
C THR A 141 -13.37 19.44 -12.42
N PRO A 142 -13.39 18.94 -13.66
CA PRO A 142 -13.00 17.57 -13.93
C PRO A 142 -11.47 17.38 -13.94
N GLY A 143 -10.70 18.41 -13.60
CA GLY A 143 -9.25 18.45 -13.66
C GLY A 143 -8.56 18.31 -12.29
N ASP A 144 -7.24 18.11 -12.32
CA ASP A 144 -6.40 18.07 -11.12
C ASP A 144 -6.31 19.47 -10.45
N VAL A 145 -6.47 19.47 -9.13
CA VAL A 145 -6.41 20.67 -8.29
C VAL A 145 -4.96 21.01 -7.88
N GLY A 146 -4.11 20.00 -7.70
CA GLY A 146 -2.82 20.12 -7.00
C GLY A 146 -1.92 21.25 -7.54
N ARG A 147 -1.68 21.28 -8.85
CA ARG A 147 -0.82 22.31 -9.48
C ARG A 147 -1.49 23.67 -9.54
N ALA A 148 -2.80 23.73 -9.69
CA ALA A 148 -3.56 24.97 -9.81
C ALA A 148 -3.75 25.67 -8.47
N TYR A 149 -3.82 24.92 -7.37
CA TYR A 149 -4.13 25.43 -6.05
C TYR A 149 -3.23 26.59 -5.61
N ALA A 150 -1.92 26.40 -5.71
CA ALA A 150 -0.97 27.46 -5.32
C ALA A 150 -1.11 28.74 -6.15
N ALA A 151 -1.42 28.62 -7.45
CA ALA A 151 -1.65 29.76 -8.32
C ALA A 151 -2.95 30.50 -7.96
N ILE A 152 -4.01 29.75 -7.62
CA ILE A 152 -5.28 30.32 -7.16
C ILE A 152 -5.06 31.11 -5.85
N VAL A 153 -4.40 30.50 -4.88
CA VAL A 153 -4.10 31.18 -3.60
C VAL A 153 -3.29 32.44 -3.82
N LYS A 154 -2.25 32.38 -4.66
CA LYS A 154 -1.40 33.53 -4.99
C LYS A 154 -2.15 34.65 -5.70
N SER A 155 -3.18 34.35 -6.49
CA SER A 155 -3.95 35.35 -7.23
C SER A 155 -4.80 36.26 -6.33
N GLY A 156 -5.18 35.79 -5.12
CA GLY A 156 -6.12 36.46 -4.25
C GLY A 156 -7.59 36.37 -4.68
N HIS A 157 -7.90 35.73 -5.82
CA HIS A 157 -9.26 35.48 -6.29
C HIS A 157 -9.76 34.13 -5.77
N LEU A 158 -9.96 34.06 -4.43
CA LEU A 158 -10.24 32.81 -3.75
C LEU A 158 -11.70 32.36 -3.93
N PRO A 159 -11.94 31.16 -4.51
CA PRO A 159 -13.27 30.54 -4.45
C PRO A 159 -13.61 30.11 -3.03
N ALA A 160 -14.90 29.90 -2.77
CA ALA A 160 -15.39 29.41 -1.47
C ALA A 160 -14.96 27.95 -1.23
N ALA A 161 -14.94 27.11 -2.28
CA ALA A 161 -14.47 25.74 -2.25
C ALA A 161 -14.12 25.26 -3.66
N ILE A 162 -13.38 24.14 -3.75
CA ILE A 162 -13.07 23.46 -5.01
C ILE A 162 -13.55 22.02 -4.91
N LEU A 163 -14.33 21.56 -5.89
CA LEU A 163 -14.76 20.18 -6.06
C LEU A 163 -14.11 19.62 -7.34
N SER A 164 -13.51 18.46 -7.26
CA SER A 164 -12.79 17.86 -8.38
C SER A 164 -13.17 16.40 -8.59
N SER A 165 -13.57 16.02 -9.80
CA SER A 165 -13.75 14.61 -10.15
C SER A 165 -12.48 13.98 -10.75
N ALA A 166 -11.35 14.58 -10.61
CA ALA A 166 -10.03 14.24 -11.15
C ALA A 166 -10.06 13.55 -12.53
N PRO A 167 -9.24 13.93 -13.48
CA PRO A 167 -9.31 13.46 -14.87
C PRO A 167 -8.91 12.00 -15.03
N ASN A 168 -8.72 11.28 -13.95
CA ASN A 168 -8.16 9.96 -13.98
C ASN A 168 -9.25 8.95 -14.25
N ASP A 169 -8.92 8.08 -15.13
CA ASP A 169 -9.61 6.89 -15.54
C ASP A 169 -11.06 6.75 -15.01
N PRO A 170 -12.07 7.15 -15.84
CA PRO A 170 -13.47 7.08 -15.43
C PRO A 170 -13.91 5.63 -15.12
N THR A 171 -13.13 4.61 -15.53
CA THR A 171 -13.42 3.22 -15.23
C THR A 171 -13.01 2.84 -13.80
N ARG A 172 -12.05 3.55 -13.20
CA ARG A 172 -11.58 3.31 -11.83
C ARG A 172 -12.37 4.08 -10.78
N TYR A 173 -12.71 5.34 -11.06
CA TYR A 173 -13.35 6.25 -10.10
C TYR A 173 -14.80 6.55 -10.47
N ILE A 174 -15.52 5.54 -10.97
CA ILE A 174 -16.90 5.75 -11.44
C ILE A 174 -17.82 6.13 -10.27
N ASP A 175 -17.76 5.37 -9.17
CA ASP A 175 -18.61 5.56 -7.98
C ASP A 175 -17.83 6.07 -6.76
N TRP A 176 -16.49 6.02 -6.78
CA TRP A 176 -15.61 6.35 -5.67
C TRP A 176 -14.76 7.57 -5.98
N SER A 177 -14.42 8.32 -4.96
CA SER A 177 -13.52 9.46 -5.09
C SER A 177 -12.07 9.04 -5.02
N ARG A 178 -11.24 9.59 -5.91
CA ARG A 178 -9.80 9.51 -5.75
C ARG A 178 -9.38 10.26 -4.49
N LEU A 179 -8.53 9.66 -3.67
CA LEU A 179 -7.88 10.36 -2.57
C LEU A 179 -6.84 11.35 -3.11
N SER A 180 -6.73 12.48 -2.48
CA SER A 180 -5.82 13.55 -2.88
C SER A 180 -5.45 14.42 -1.69
N SER A 181 -4.29 15.06 -1.78
CA SER A 181 -3.85 16.03 -0.76
C SER A 181 -3.48 17.36 -1.38
N LEU A 182 -3.74 18.43 -0.65
CA LEU A 182 -3.14 19.73 -0.91
C LEU A 182 -1.67 19.71 -0.45
N ARG A 183 -0.93 20.80 -0.69
CA ARG A 183 0.38 20.95 -0.08
C ARG A 183 0.28 20.82 1.45
N SER A 184 1.28 20.22 2.06
CA SER A 184 1.37 20.13 3.52
C SER A 184 1.63 21.51 4.13
N ALA A 185 0.54 22.25 4.44
CA ALA A 185 0.56 23.55 5.05
C ALA A 185 -0.62 23.71 6.00
N ALA A 186 -0.41 24.40 7.11
CA ALA A 186 -1.46 24.64 8.10
C ALA A 186 -2.44 25.75 7.68
N ASP A 187 -2.11 26.51 6.66
CA ASP A 187 -2.78 27.73 6.22
C ASP A 187 -3.41 27.64 4.84
N ASN A 188 -3.79 26.45 4.37
CA ASN A 188 -4.51 26.30 3.12
C ASN A 188 -5.91 26.95 3.22
N PRO A 189 -6.17 28.06 2.50
CA PRO A 189 -7.37 28.86 2.74
C PRO A 189 -8.65 28.36 2.05
N ILE A 190 -8.53 27.43 1.10
CA ILE A 190 -9.64 26.96 0.28
C ILE A 190 -9.85 25.47 0.55
N PRO A 191 -11.01 25.04 1.05
CA PRO A 191 -11.31 23.61 1.16
C PRO A 191 -11.48 23.00 -0.23
N ALA A 192 -10.92 21.81 -0.41
CA ALA A 192 -11.03 21.05 -1.64
C ALA A 192 -11.55 19.64 -1.37
N PHE A 193 -12.34 19.11 -2.32
CA PHE A 193 -12.94 17.78 -2.24
C PHE A 193 -12.77 17.05 -3.56
N SER A 194 -12.47 15.78 -3.48
CA SER A 194 -12.68 14.83 -4.56
C SER A 194 -14.14 14.39 -4.60
N VAL A 195 -14.62 14.10 -5.79
CA VAL A 195 -15.92 13.46 -6.04
C VAL A 195 -15.77 12.37 -7.09
N SER A 196 -16.68 11.41 -7.12
CA SER A 196 -16.71 10.37 -8.14
C SER A 196 -16.97 10.94 -9.54
N TYR A 197 -16.71 10.12 -10.57
CA TYR A 197 -17.04 10.50 -11.95
C TYR A 197 -18.53 10.75 -12.14
N VAL A 198 -19.40 9.93 -11.52
CA VAL A 198 -20.86 10.07 -11.60
C VAL A 198 -21.31 11.38 -10.98
N ASP A 199 -20.87 11.67 -9.75
CA ASP A 199 -21.22 12.94 -9.08
C ASP A 199 -20.61 14.15 -9.78
N GLY A 200 -19.43 14.01 -10.35
CA GLY A 200 -18.80 15.06 -11.17
C GLY A 200 -19.65 15.45 -12.37
N ARG A 201 -20.24 14.50 -13.06
CA ARG A 201 -21.18 14.80 -14.17
C ARG A 201 -22.42 15.52 -13.68
N ALA A 202 -22.97 15.12 -12.54
CA ALA A 202 -24.12 15.82 -11.93
C ALA A 202 -23.76 17.26 -11.53
N LEU A 203 -22.56 17.46 -10.97
CA LEU A 203 -22.04 18.79 -10.62
C LEU A 203 -21.81 19.67 -11.87
N ALA A 204 -21.30 19.11 -12.97
CA ALA A 204 -21.17 19.85 -14.24
C ALA A 204 -22.52 20.38 -14.74
N SER A 205 -23.56 19.54 -14.70
CA SER A 205 -24.93 19.94 -15.09
C SER A 205 -25.49 20.98 -14.10
N ALA A 206 -25.26 20.84 -12.81
CA ALA A 206 -25.67 21.78 -11.79
C ALA A 206 -24.96 23.15 -11.95
N ALA A 207 -23.70 23.16 -12.38
CA ALA A 207 -22.94 24.39 -12.66
C ALA A 207 -23.51 25.17 -13.84
N GLN A 208 -23.94 24.47 -14.90
CA GLN A 208 -24.64 25.14 -16.04
C GLN A 208 -25.93 25.84 -15.61
N ALA A 209 -26.59 25.32 -14.59
CA ALA A 209 -27.80 25.89 -14.01
C ALA A 209 -27.49 26.86 -12.85
N GLU A 210 -26.25 27.25 -12.62
CA GLU A 210 -25.77 28.09 -11.51
C GLU A 210 -26.32 27.69 -10.14
N ARG A 211 -26.49 26.41 -9.91
CA ARG A 211 -27.02 25.91 -8.62
C ARG A 211 -26.04 26.19 -7.48
N THR A 212 -26.60 26.43 -6.33
CA THR A 212 -25.83 26.69 -5.10
C THR A 212 -25.43 25.36 -4.45
N VAL A 213 -24.18 25.30 -3.96
CA VAL A 213 -23.64 24.20 -3.16
C VAL A 213 -23.28 24.70 -1.77
N LYS A 214 -23.58 23.89 -0.78
CA LYS A 214 -23.16 24.04 0.62
C LYS A 214 -22.06 23.05 0.91
N VAL A 215 -20.97 23.54 1.48
CA VAL A 215 -19.80 22.75 1.87
C VAL A 215 -19.53 22.98 3.34
N SER A 216 -19.42 21.91 4.10
CA SER A 216 -18.91 21.93 5.47
C SER A 216 -17.78 20.91 5.63
N LEU A 217 -16.76 21.28 6.36
CA LEU A 217 -15.60 20.46 6.71
C LEU A 217 -15.16 20.82 8.12
N ASP A 218 -14.99 19.82 8.95
CA ASP A 218 -14.35 19.93 10.25
C ASP A 218 -13.07 19.09 10.23
N ALA A 219 -11.94 19.77 10.14
CA ALA A 219 -10.61 19.19 9.98
C ALA A 219 -9.64 19.77 11.00
N THR A 220 -8.62 19.00 11.33
CA THR A 220 -7.51 19.43 12.17
C THR A 220 -6.22 19.30 11.39
N ILE A 221 -5.38 20.34 11.40
CA ILE A 221 -4.03 20.33 10.85
C ILE A 221 -3.09 20.79 11.98
N ARG A 222 -2.18 19.92 12.38
CA ARG A 222 -1.17 20.24 13.40
C ARG A 222 0.05 19.36 13.29
N GLU A 223 1.13 19.72 13.97
CA GLU A 223 2.28 18.83 14.11
C GLU A 223 1.91 17.57 14.88
N GLY A 224 2.38 16.44 14.39
CA GLY A 224 2.28 15.13 14.98
C GLY A 224 3.51 14.30 14.70
N LYS A 225 3.66 13.18 15.39
CA LYS A 225 4.75 12.23 15.22
C LYS A 225 4.17 10.88 14.83
N GLY A 226 4.54 10.36 13.66
CA GLY A 226 4.18 9.00 13.26
C GLY A 226 4.71 7.99 14.28
N LYS A 227 3.92 6.98 14.60
CA LYS A 227 4.30 5.91 15.53
C LYS A 227 4.49 4.61 14.79
N THR A 228 5.73 4.14 14.77
CA THR A 228 6.13 2.85 14.24
C THR A 228 6.21 1.82 15.35
N VAL A 229 5.61 0.64 15.13
CA VAL A 229 5.70 -0.48 16.07
C VAL A 229 6.68 -1.50 15.52
N VAL A 230 7.69 -1.86 16.32
CA VAL A 230 8.67 -2.91 15.98
C VAL A 230 8.60 -4.01 17.04
N ALA A 231 8.22 -5.20 16.61
CA ALA A 231 8.15 -6.39 17.48
C ALA A 231 9.24 -7.39 17.10
N THR A 232 9.89 -8.01 18.07
CA THR A 232 11.03 -8.89 17.85
C THR A 232 10.80 -10.28 18.41
N LEU A 233 10.87 -11.29 17.55
CA LEU A 233 11.07 -12.69 17.95
C LEU A 233 12.58 -12.97 17.93
N LYS A 234 13.18 -13.14 19.12
CA LYS A 234 14.62 -13.37 19.24
C LYS A 234 15.04 -14.67 18.58
N GLY A 235 16.08 -14.61 17.78
CA GLY A 235 16.77 -15.77 17.20
C GLY A 235 17.73 -16.44 18.17
N GLN A 236 18.41 -17.47 17.69
CA GLN A 236 19.51 -18.16 18.40
C GLN A 236 20.82 -17.37 18.32
N ASP A 237 21.01 -16.64 17.21
CA ASP A 237 22.18 -15.83 16.90
C ASP A 237 21.76 -14.35 16.81
N SER A 238 22.36 -13.54 17.67
CA SER A 238 22.12 -12.09 17.73
C SER A 238 22.85 -11.28 16.66
N SER A 239 23.70 -11.92 15.84
CA SER A 239 24.49 -11.26 14.79
C SER A 239 23.68 -10.89 13.54
N GLY A 240 22.38 -11.21 13.51
CA GLY A 240 21.54 -10.92 12.37
C GLY A 240 20.06 -10.86 12.67
N TYR A 241 19.33 -10.23 11.75
CA TYR A 241 17.87 -10.24 11.77
C TYR A 241 17.30 -10.09 10.36
N TYR A 242 16.09 -10.62 10.15
CA TYR A 242 15.24 -10.32 9.01
C TYR A 242 14.19 -9.31 9.44
N LEU A 243 13.82 -8.41 8.55
CA LEU A 243 12.78 -7.41 8.74
C LEU A 243 11.56 -7.76 7.89
N ILE A 244 10.41 -7.87 8.53
CA ILE A 244 9.11 -8.16 7.93
C ILE A 244 8.27 -6.93 8.17
N SER A 245 7.88 -6.19 7.13
CA SER A 245 7.33 -4.85 7.30
C SER A 245 6.12 -4.57 6.40
N ALA A 246 5.33 -3.61 6.84
CA ALA A 246 4.27 -2.96 6.08
C ALA A 246 4.08 -1.54 6.60
N HIS A 247 3.60 -0.60 5.78
CA HIS A 247 3.14 0.66 6.34
C HIS A 247 1.75 0.53 6.93
N GLY A 248 1.49 1.25 8.00
CA GLY A 248 0.25 1.19 8.75
C GLY A 248 -0.69 2.36 8.50
N ASP A 249 -0.19 3.43 7.90
CA ASP A 249 -0.97 4.57 7.46
C ASP A 249 -1.77 4.23 6.21
N SER A 250 -2.84 4.98 5.98
CA SER A 250 -3.66 4.89 4.77
C SER A 250 -3.41 6.09 3.87
N ASP A 251 -3.52 5.94 2.55
CA ASP A 251 -3.27 7.05 1.64
C ASP A 251 -4.24 8.20 1.87
N SER A 252 -3.71 9.41 1.89
CA SER A 252 -4.41 10.71 1.85
C SER A 252 -5.70 10.79 2.68
N GLY A 253 -5.74 10.09 3.81
CA GLY A 253 -6.89 10.09 4.72
C GLY A 253 -8.03 9.16 4.33
N GLY A 254 -7.80 8.18 3.47
CA GLY A 254 -8.77 7.17 3.06
C GLY A 254 -8.94 5.99 4.03
N PRO A 255 -9.82 5.04 3.70
CA PRO A 255 -10.05 3.85 4.53
C PRO A 255 -8.81 2.94 4.60
N GLY A 256 -8.10 2.72 3.48
CA GLY A 256 -6.88 1.96 3.40
C GLY A 256 -7.02 0.51 3.86
N ALA A 257 -7.99 -0.22 3.33
CA ALA A 257 -8.18 -1.62 3.67
C ALA A 257 -7.18 -2.52 2.96
N ASP A 258 -7.01 -2.33 1.66
CA ASP A 258 -5.95 -2.98 0.90
C ASP A 258 -4.64 -2.24 1.04
N ASP A 259 -4.65 -0.94 0.89
CA ASP A 259 -3.50 -0.05 1.02
C ASP A 259 -3.55 0.76 2.35
N ASN A 260 -2.95 0.25 3.48
CA ASN A 260 -2.23 -1.01 3.55
C ASN A 260 -2.57 -1.80 4.85
N ALA A 261 -3.85 -1.82 5.28
CA ALA A 261 -4.24 -2.67 6.40
C ALA A 261 -4.06 -4.17 6.06
N SER A 262 -4.12 -4.55 4.76
CA SER A 262 -3.87 -5.90 4.29
C SER A 262 -2.42 -6.34 4.54
N GLY A 263 -1.45 -5.50 4.21
CA GLY A 263 -0.04 -5.75 4.50
C GLY A 263 0.23 -5.83 5.99
N VAL A 264 -0.37 -4.94 6.81
CA VAL A 264 -0.26 -5.00 8.28
C VAL A 264 -0.83 -6.31 8.82
N ALA A 265 -2.01 -6.73 8.36
CA ALA A 265 -2.62 -8.00 8.75
C ALA A 265 -1.72 -9.19 8.40
N THR A 266 -1.06 -9.14 7.24
CA THR A 266 -0.07 -10.15 6.82
C THR A 266 1.12 -10.22 7.77
N VAL A 267 1.69 -9.07 8.17
CA VAL A 267 2.78 -9.00 9.17
C VAL A 267 2.34 -9.57 10.52
N MET A 268 1.13 -9.19 10.99
CA MET A 268 0.56 -9.69 12.25
C MET A 268 0.40 -11.21 12.24
N GLU A 269 -0.12 -11.77 11.16
CA GLU A 269 -0.39 -13.20 11.06
C GLU A 269 0.90 -14.02 10.97
N ILE A 270 1.91 -13.55 10.19
CA ILE A 270 3.23 -14.20 10.16
C ILE A 270 3.83 -14.24 11.56
N ALA A 271 3.78 -13.13 12.30
CA ALA A 271 4.29 -13.05 13.65
C ALA A 271 3.58 -14.03 14.59
N ARG A 272 2.25 -14.11 14.53
CA ARG A 272 1.42 -15.01 15.33
C ARG A 272 1.77 -16.48 15.08
N VAL A 273 1.72 -16.88 13.82
CA VAL A 273 1.95 -18.29 13.45
C VAL A 273 3.37 -18.70 13.81
N TYR A 274 4.36 -17.90 13.48
CA TYR A 274 5.77 -18.21 13.76
C TYR A 274 6.02 -18.32 15.27
N ALA A 275 5.57 -17.34 16.04
CA ALA A 275 5.72 -17.35 17.49
C ALA A 275 5.01 -18.55 18.15
N ALA A 276 3.79 -18.89 17.70
CA ALA A 276 3.04 -20.04 18.22
C ALA A 276 3.76 -21.37 17.94
N LEU A 277 4.30 -21.56 16.75
CA LEU A 277 5.02 -22.77 16.35
C LEU A 277 6.34 -22.92 17.13
N VAL A 278 7.07 -21.83 17.35
CA VAL A 278 8.29 -21.84 18.18
C VAL A 278 7.93 -22.17 19.63
N ARG A 279 6.92 -21.54 20.21
CA ARG A 279 6.49 -21.81 21.60
C ARG A 279 6.04 -23.26 21.81
N SER A 280 5.39 -23.85 20.80
CA SER A 280 4.94 -25.25 20.86
C SER A 280 6.01 -26.28 20.50
N GLY A 281 7.21 -25.85 20.14
CA GLY A 281 8.30 -26.73 19.69
C GLY A 281 8.07 -27.41 18.34
N LYS A 282 7.06 -26.98 17.57
CA LYS A 282 6.78 -27.52 16.22
C LYS A 282 7.81 -27.06 15.19
N ILE A 283 8.41 -25.91 15.40
CA ILE A 283 9.56 -25.43 14.66
C ILE A 283 10.64 -24.96 15.64
N GLU A 284 11.89 -25.06 15.22
CA GLU A 284 12.99 -24.51 15.98
C GLU A 284 12.92 -22.98 16.02
N ARG A 285 13.52 -22.40 17.06
CA ARG A 285 13.75 -20.96 17.11
C ARG A 285 14.59 -20.55 15.88
N PRO A 286 14.25 -19.47 15.19
CA PRO A 286 14.99 -19.03 14.00
C PRO A 286 16.46 -18.77 14.35
N LYS A 287 17.36 -19.00 13.40
CA LYS A 287 18.78 -18.67 13.58
C LYS A 287 18.96 -17.20 13.89
N TYR A 288 18.48 -16.33 13.01
CA TYR A 288 18.50 -14.88 13.21
C TYR A 288 17.14 -14.39 13.71
N SER A 289 17.15 -13.27 14.42
CA SER A 289 15.91 -12.66 14.91
C SER A 289 14.96 -12.29 13.76
N LEU A 290 13.66 -12.37 14.01
CA LEU A 290 12.63 -11.82 13.12
C LEU A 290 12.10 -10.53 13.75
N ARG A 291 12.19 -9.43 13.02
CA ARG A 291 11.63 -8.14 13.42
C ARG A 291 10.43 -7.84 12.55
N PHE A 292 9.29 -7.59 13.17
CA PHE A 292 8.03 -7.24 12.55
C PHE A 292 7.81 -5.75 12.75
N ALA A 293 7.82 -4.98 11.66
CA ALA A 293 7.69 -3.54 11.73
C ALA A 293 6.40 -3.07 11.01
N VAL A 294 5.64 -2.22 11.69
CA VAL A 294 4.52 -1.50 11.09
C VAL A 294 4.85 -0.01 11.11
N TRP A 295 5.10 0.55 9.93
CA TRP A 295 5.51 1.94 9.77
C TRP A 295 4.34 2.89 10.04
N GLY A 296 4.59 3.95 10.82
CA GLY A 296 3.55 4.93 11.14
C GLY A 296 3.28 5.95 10.04
N ALA A 297 4.21 6.10 9.11
CA ALA A 297 4.16 7.03 7.99
C ALA A 297 5.03 6.51 6.84
N GLU A 298 4.63 5.38 6.29
CA GLU A 298 5.19 4.73 5.10
C GLU A 298 6.73 4.88 5.00
N TYR A 299 7.22 5.23 3.84
CA TYR A 299 8.64 5.45 3.51
C TYR A 299 9.38 6.37 4.51
N ARG A 300 8.70 7.37 5.08
CA ARG A 300 9.29 8.27 6.05
C ARG A 300 9.71 7.55 7.33
N SER A 301 8.84 6.68 7.85
CA SER A 301 9.13 5.88 9.04
C SER A 301 10.21 4.84 8.78
N ALA A 302 10.20 4.21 7.60
CA ALA A 302 11.27 3.30 7.18
C ALA A 302 12.64 4.00 7.16
N ARG A 303 12.71 5.25 6.68
CA ARG A 303 13.93 6.07 6.74
C ARG A 303 14.37 6.37 8.18
N THR A 304 13.43 6.76 9.03
CA THR A 304 13.70 7.03 10.45
C THR A 304 14.23 5.77 11.15
N PHE A 305 13.67 4.60 10.81
CA PHE A 305 14.18 3.31 11.31
C PHE A 305 15.65 3.09 10.89
N ILE A 306 15.97 3.29 9.61
CA ILE A 306 17.33 3.14 9.08
C ILE A 306 18.32 4.07 9.82
N GLU A 307 17.93 5.31 10.03
CA GLU A 307 18.76 6.29 10.76
C GLU A 307 19.00 5.85 12.22
N ARG A 308 18.01 5.29 12.88
CA ARG A 308 18.11 4.80 14.27
C ARG A 308 18.92 3.52 14.41
N GLU A 309 18.75 2.61 13.47
CA GLU A 309 19.56 1.37 13.47
C GLU A 309 21.06 1.68 13.34
N GLY A 310 21.44 2.71 12.61
CA GLY A 310 22.84 3.11 12.47
C GLY A 310 23.73 1.92 12.09
N ASP A 311 24.78 1.68 12.87
CA ASP A 311 25.70 0.55 12.64
C ASP A 311 25.06 -0.82 12.75
N ASN A 312 23.95 -0.96 13.48
CA ASN A 312 23.24 -2.23 13.59
C ASN A 312 22.58 -2.66 12.28
N LEU A 313 22.35 -1.72 11.35
CA LEU A 313 21.79 -2.00 10.04
C LEU A 313 22.60 -3.03 9.23
N LYS A 314 23.92 -3.14 9.45
CA LYS A 314 24.79 -4.15 8.84
C LYS A 314 24.41 -5.60 9.22
N ASN A 315 23.64 -5.76 10.29
CA ASN A 315 23.14 -7.06 10.74
C ASN A 315 21.83 -7.47 10.07
N LEU A 316 21.20 -6.56 9.31
CA LEU A 316 19.98 -6.85 8.55
C LEU A 316 20.30 -7.76 7.36
N LYS A 317 19.70 -8.96 7.37
CA LYS A 317 19.93 -10.03 6.39
C LYS A 317 18.99 -9.94 5.19
N GLY A 318 17.86 -9.28 5.35
CA GLY A 318 16.89 -9.03 4.29
C GLY A 318 15.61 -8.39 4.79
N VAL A 319 14.93 -7.71 3.87
CA VAL A 319 13.65 -7.05 4.09
C VAL A 319 12.59 -7.74 3.24
N LEU A 320 11.48 -8.11 3.87
CA LEU A 320 10.26 -8.61 3.23
C LEU A 320 9.15 -7.63 3.57
N ASN A 321 8.83 -6.77 2.63
CA ASN A 321 7.81 -5.75 2.77
C ASN A 321 6.49 -6.21 2.17
N PHE A 322 5.38 -5.78 2.75
CA PHE A 322 4.04 -6.09 2.24
C PHE A 322 3.32 -4.80 1.90
N ASP A 323 2.75 -4.80 0.72
CA ASP A 323 1.95 -3.71 0.23
C ASP A 323 0.84 -4.27 -0.67
N GLU A 324 -0.41 -3.85 -0.48
CA GLU A 324 -1.56 -4.29 -1.26
C GLU A 324 -1.67 -5.83 -1.39
N THR A 325 -1.77 -6.54 -0.27
CA THR A 325 -1.91 -8.00 -0.26
C THR A 325 -3.36 -8.49 -0.20
N GLY A 326 -4.33 -7.60 -0.31
CA GLY A 326 -5.76 -7.90 -0.13
C GLY A 326 -6.56 -8.06 -1.41
N THR A 327 -6.04 -7.59 -2.55
CA THR A 327 -6.70 -7.71 -3.85
C THR A 327 -5.79 -8.40 -4.86
N GLY A 328 -6.36 -9.02 -5.89
CA GLY A 328 -5.59 -9.77 -6.88
C GLY A 328 -6.39 -10.13 -8.12
N ALA A 329 -7.52 -9.44 -8.36
CA ALA A 329 -8.37 -9.66 -9.52
C ALA A 329 -8.90 -11.08 -9.65
N GLU A 330 -9.25 -11.67 -8.52
CA GLU A 330 -9.77 -13.04 -8.46
C GLU A 330 -8.77 -14.08 -9.02
N ARG A 331 -7.48 -13.76 -9.00
CA ARG A 331 -6.42 -14.67 -9.45
C ARG A 331 -5.70 -15.28 -8.25
N ASP A 332 -5.33 -16.53 -8.42
CA ASP A 332 -4.55 -17.27 -7.46
C ASP A 332 -3.04 -17.01 -7.67
N ALA A 333 -2.64 -15.73 -7.64
CA ALA A 333 -1.28 -15.33 -7.94
C ALA A 333 -0.57 -14.69 -6.75
N ILE A 334 0.77 -14.74 -6.74
CA ILE A 334 1.63 -14.03 -5.81
C ILE A 334 2.83 -13.43 -6.52
N TYR A 335 3.18 -12.20 -6.15
CA TYR A 335 4.26 -11.44 -6.77
C TYR A 335 5.35 -11.11 -5.75
N PHE A 336 6.60 -11.43 -6.11
CA PHE A 336 7.79 -11.10 -5.33
C PHE A 336 8.58 -10.03 -6.08
N GLU A 337 8.25 -8.79 -5.80
CA GLU A 337 8.81 -7.66 -6.49
C GLU A 337 10.09 -7.17 -5.84
N SER A 338 11.15 -7.01 -6.61
CA SER A 338 12.41 -6.52 -6.10
C SER A 338 13.17 -5.75 -7.17
N ASN A 339 14.11 -4.91 -6.74
CA ASN A 339 15.03 -4.29 -7.68
C ASN A 339 16.01 -5.32 -8.23
N ASP A 340 16.36 -5.18 -9.52
CA ASP A 340 17.38 -6.01 -10.17
C ASP A 340 18.78 -5.60 -9.72
N VAL A 341 19.14 -6.07 -8.54
CA VAL A 341 20.44 -5.83 -7.91
C VAL A 341 21.06 -7.15 -7.45
N PRO A 342 22.37 -7.37 -7.66
CA PRO A 342 23.01 -8.67 -7.41
C PRO A 342 22.85 -9.18 -5.97
N TRP A 343 22.79 -8.31 -4.99
CA TRP A 343 22.67 -8.71 -3.58
C TRP A 343 21.28 -9.22 -3.18
N ASN A 344 20.25 -9.04 -4.04
CA ASN A 344 18.93 -9.62 -3.84
C ASN A 344 18.85 -11.10 -4.23
N GLU A 345 19.85 -11.62 -4.91
CA GLU A 345 19.80 -12.96 -5.55
C GLU A 345 19.42 -14.08 -4.57
N THR A 346 19.99 -14.12 -3.37
CA THR A 346 19.69 -15.19 -2.39
C THR A 346 18.25 -15.10 -1.90
N LEU A 347 17.74 -13.90 -1.65
CA LEU A 347 16.38 -13.66 -1.22
C LEU A 347 15.40 -14.08 -2.32
N LEU A 348 15.60 -13.60 -3.54
CA LEU A 348 14.75 -13.90 -4.69
C LEU A 348 14.77 -15.38 -5.06
N ARG A 349 15.92 -16.05 -5.07
CA ARG A 349 15.98 -17.50 -5.30
C ARG A 349 15.19 -18.29 -4.26
N THR A 350 15.21 -17.84 -2.99
CA THR A 350 14.43 -18.50 -1.95
C THR A 350 12.93 -18.33 -2.20
N LEU A 351 12.48 -17.11 -2.53
CA LEU A 351 11.09 -16.83 -2.85
C LEU A 351 10.64 -17.57 -4.12
N ASP A 352 11.47 -17.57 -5.18
CA ASP A 352 11.21 -18.32 -6.41
C ASP A 352 11.06 -19.83 -6.13
N SER A 353 11.95 -20.39 -5.29
CA SER A 353 11.84 -21.80 -4.90
C SER A 353 10.58 -22.12 -4.12
N VAL A 354 10.11 -21.19 -3.27
CA VAL A 354 8.82 -21.33 -2.57
C VAL A 354 7.68 -21.24 -3.57
N GLY A 355 7.73 -20.25 -4.47
CA GLY A 355 6.76 -20.09 -5.55
C GLY A 355 6.57 -21.38 -6.34
N ALA A 356 7.68 -21.96 -6.82
CA ALA A 356 7.68 -23.18 -7.61
C ALA A 356 7.22 -24.43 -6.85
N ASP A 357 7.70 -24.61 -5.61
CA ASP A 357 7.42 -25.82 -4.84
C ASP A 357 5.96 -25.96 -4.42
N TYR A 358 5.23 -24.83 -4.33
CA TYR A 358 3.86 -24.80 -3.84
C TYR A 358 2.82 -24.42 -4.90
N ALA A 359 3.22 -23.97 -6.09
CA ALA A 359 2.30 -23.65 -7.18
C ALA A 359 1.42 -24.85 -7.56
N GLY A 360 0.11 -24.61 -7.71
CA GLY A 360 -0.89 -25.60 -8.04
C GLY A 360 -1.28 -26.57 -6.92
N ARG A 361 -0.75 -26.39 -5.70
CA ARG A 361 -1.21 -27.16 -4.54
C ARG A 361 -2.48 -26.56 -3.95
N ASP A 362 -3.31 -27.42 -3.40
CA ASP A 362 -4.57 -26.99 -2.76
C ASP A 362 -4.32 -25.96 -1.65
N GLY A 363 -5.02 -24.84 -1.69
CA GLY A 363 -4.90 -23.73 -0.74
C GLY A 363 -3.65 -22.89 -0.88
N PHE A 364 -2.94 -22.98 -2.02
CA PHE A 364 -1.82 -22.13 -2.41
C PHE A 364 -2.14 -21.37 -3.71
N TRP A 365 -1.16 -20.78 -4.32
CA TRP A 365 -1.26 -20.05 -5.58
C TRP A 365 -1.13 -20.99 -6.78
N THR A 366 -1.68 -20.59 -7.90
CA THR A 366 -1.49 -21.26 -9.18
C THR A 366 -0.38 -20.61 -9.99
N GLU A 367 -0.20 -19.29 -9.80
CA GLU A 367 0.79 -18.48 -10.50
C GLU A 367 1.66 -17.71 -9.52
N TYR A 368 2.92 -17.52 -9.86
CA TYR A 368 3.84 -16.68 -9.10
C TYR A 368 4.83 -16.03 -10.06
N THR A 369 5.38 -14.89 -9.64
CA THR A 369 6.45 -14.23 -10.39
C THR A 369 7.47 -13.63 -9.45
N THR A 370 8.74 -13.68 -9.86
CA THR A 370 9.82 -12.90 -9.29
C THR A 370 10.21 -11.86 -10.33
N ASN A 371 10.04 -10.60 -10.04
CA ASN A 371 10.13 -9.52 -11.00
C ASN A 371 11.02 -8.38 -10.51
N PRO A 372 11.95 -7.89 -11.33
CA PRO A 372 12.61 -6.63 -11.05
C PRO A 372 11.62 -5.48 -11.09
N SER A 373 11.44 -4.80 -9.96
CA SER A 373 10.47 -3.73 -9.82
C SER A 373 11.05 -2.37 -10.14
N GLN A 374 10.17 -1.55 -10.66
CA GLN A 374 10.34 -0.10 -10.76
C GLN A 374 9.42 0.67 -9.80
N GLY A 375 8.52 -0.02 -9.09
CA GLY A 375 7.57 0.55 -8.18
C GLY A 375 8.22 1.23 -6.96
N GLY A 376 7.47 2.01 -6.21
CA GLY A 376 7.93 2.75 -5.04
C GLY A 376 7.10 2.39 -3.83
N THR A 377 7.72 1.75 -2.85
CA THR A 377 7.13 1.47 -1.54
C THR A 377 8.24 1.47 -0.48
N ASP A 378 7.93 1.21 0.77
CA ASP A 378 8.85 1.27 1.91
C ASP A 378 10.17 0.55 1.70
N SER A 379 10.15 -0.58 0.98
CA SER A 379 11.35 -1.38 0.68
C SER A 379 12.45 -0.58 -0.02
N TYR A 380 12.09 0.48 -0.72
CA TYR A 380 13.03 1.37 -1.40
C TYR A 380 13.89 2.18 -0.45
N ALA A 381 13.44 2.42 0.77
CA ALA A 381 14.27 3.07 1.77
C ALA A 381 15.57 2.30 2.04
N PHE A 382 15.54 0.98 1.89
CA PHE A 382 16.69 0.09 2.13
C PHE A 382 17.68 -0.01 0.97
N LEU A 383 17.40 0.64 -0.16
CA LEU A 383 18.35 0.70 -1.27
C LEU A 383 19.50 1.66 -0.98
N PRO A 384 20.67 1.49 -1.61
CA PRO A 384 21.75 2.44 -1.56
C PRO A 384 21.32 3.83 -2.07
N LYS A 385 21.84 4.90 -1.45
CA LYS A 385 21.51 6.31 -1.76
C LYS A 385 21.63 6.70 -3.22
N GLN A 386 22.55 6.08 -3.94
CA GLN A 386 22.77 6.33 -5.36
C GLN A 386 21.70 5.68 -6.26
N TYR A 387 20.85 4.83 -5.72
CA TYR A 387 19.86 4.11 -6.49
C TYR A 387 18.58 4.94 -6.65
N LYS A 388 18.34 5.45 -7.86
CA LYS A 388 17.17 6.28 -8.21
C LYS A 388 16.86 7.45 -7.26
N GLY A 389 17.81 7.86 -6.41
CA GLY A 389 17.60 8.94 -5.45
C GLY A 389 16.68 8.61 -4.26
N THR A 390 16.16 7.40 -4.18
CA THR A 390 15.20 6.99 -3.13
C THR A 390 15.87 6.27 -1.96
N GLY A 391 16.97 5.57 -2.19
CA GLY A 391 17.69 4.83 -1.16
C GLY A 391 18.23 5.72 -0.03
N GLN A 392 18.27 5.19 1.18
CA GLN A 392 18.70 5.90 2.38
C GLN A 392 19.93 5.29 3.06
N THR A 393 20.43 4.17 2.54
CA THR A 393 21.59 3.48 3.10
C THR A 393 22.78 3.51 2.13
N THR A 394 23.98 3.21 2.64
CA THR A 394 25.15 2.88 1.84
C THR A 394 25.39 1.38 1.75
N LEU A 395 24.58 0.57 2.44
CA LEU A 395 24.68 -0.88 2.51
C LEU A 395 23.90 -1.55 1.38
N GLN A 396 24.35 -2.74 1.00
CA GLN A 396 23.70 -3.61 0.04
C GLN A 396 22.76 -4.58 0.79
N ILE A 397 21.56 -4.12 1.11
CA ILE A 397 20.56 -4.88 1.88
C ILE A 397 19.62 -5.58 0.90
N PRO A 398 19.48 -6.93 0.96
CA PRO A 398 18.45 -7.62 0.21
C PRO A 398 17.07 -7.13 0.59
N SER A 399 16.25 -6.75 -0.40
CA SER A 399 14.94 -6.17 -0.15
C SER A 399 13.95 -6.57 -1.25
N THR A 400 12.74 -6.94 -0.85
CA THR A 400 11.64 -7.28 -1.76
C THR A 400 10.33 -6.78 -1.19
N THR A 401 9.36 -6.50 -2.06
CA THR A 401 7.96 -6.29 -1.69
C THR A 401 7.11 -7.42 -2.23
N ILE A 402 6.15 -7.85 -1.43
CA ILE A 402 5.23 -8.92 -1.76
C ILE A 402 3.85 -8.28 -1.97
N TYR A 403 3.30 -8.51 -3.13
CA TYR A 403 1.97 -8.06 -3.53
C TYR A 403 1.10 -9.23 -3.92
N THR A 404 -0.18 -9.01 -3.95
CA THR A 404 -1.14 -9.88 -4.62
C THR A 404 -1.88 -9.14 -5.74
N ALA A 405 -2.00 -7.83 -5.63
CA ALA A 405 -2.42 -6.97 -6.71
C ALA A 405 -1.26 -6.64 -7.66
N ALA A 406 -1.50 -6.70 -8.94
CA ALA A 406 -0.60 -6.07 -9.89
C ALA A 406 -1.14 -4.68 -10.22
N TRP A 407 -0.29 -3.71 -10.07
CA TRP A 407 -0.68 -2.32 -10.08
C TRP A 407 -0.35 -1.58 -11.37
N ASP A 408 -0.27 -2.29 -12.49
CA ASP A 408 -0.16 -1.63 -13.77
C ASP A 408 -1.17 -2.17 -14.76
N LYS A 409 -1.67 -1.30 -15.63
CA LYS A 409 -2.48 -1.71 -16.75
C LYS A 409 -1.69 -2.74 -17.56
N LEU A 410 -2.36 -3.77 -18.05
CA LEU A 410 -1.71 -4.85 -18.79
C LEU A 410 -0.81 -4.33 -19.93
N ALA A 411 -1.20 -3.25 -20.58
CA ALA A 411 -0.41 -2.60 -21.63
C ALA A 411 0.86 -1.92 -21.11
N GLU A 412 0.91 -1.55 -19.85
CA GLU A 412 2.09 -0.95 -19.21
C GLU A 412 3.05 -2.03 -18.73
N LEU A 413 2.53 -3.18 -18.29
CA LEU A 413 3.34 -4.34 -17.90
C LEU A 413 4.16 -4.90 -19.06
N ASP A 414 3.62 -4.92 -20.27
CA ASP A 414 4.33 -5.34 -21.49
C ASP A 414 5.61 -4.52 -21.75
N GLN A 415 5.75 -3.36 -21.13
CA GLN A 415 6.88 -2.46 -21.31
C GLN A 415 7.90 -2.54 -20.17
N VAL A 416 7.63 -3.34 -19.13
CA VAL A 416 8.55 -3.53 -18.00
C VAL A 416 9.48 -4.71 -18.32
N PRO A 417 10.76 -4.48 -18.58
CA PRO A 417 11.71 -5.58 -18.84
C PRO A 417 11.80 -6.52 -17.65
N GLY A 418 11.76 -7.82 -17.91
CA GLY A 418 11.89 -8.84 -16.88
C GLY A 418 10.59 -9.18 -16.17
N TRP A 419 9.45 -8.62 -16.56
CA TRP A 419 8.15 -9.05 -16.05
C TRP A 419 7.82 -10.44 -16.62
N GLU A 420 7.84 -11.43 -15.73
CA GLU A 420 7.53 -12.82 -16.06
C GLU A 420 6.67 -13.45 -15.00
N SER A 421 5.63 -14.17 -15.42
CA SER A 421 4.96 -15.13 -14.55
C SER A 421 5.49 -16.54 -14.84
N LYS A 422 5.86 -17.26 -13.80
CA LYS A 422 6.35 -18.63 -13.95
C LYS A 422 5.22 -19.59 -14.33
N GLY A 423 3.99 -19.32 -13.86
CA GLY A 423 2.80 -20.08 -14.24
C GLY A 423 2.23 -19.69 -15.61
N THR A 424 2.39 -18.42 -16.00
CA THR A 424 1.94 -17.88 -17.28
C THR A 424 3.06 -17.06 -17.91
N PRO A 425 3.90 -17.65 -18.75
CA PRO A 425 5.08 -16.98 -19.32
C PRO A 425 4.76 -15.77 -20.21
N ASP A 426 3.52 -15.63 -20.66
CA ASP A 426 3.07 -14.52 -21.48
C ASP A 426 2.35 -13.49 -20.59
N PRO A 427 2.97 -12.33 -20.30
CA PRO A 427 2.38 -11.27 -19.46
C PRO A 427 0.99 -10.83 -19.92
N LYS A 428 0.73 -10.86 -21.24
CA LYS A 428 -0.58 -10.50 -21.83
C LYS A 428 -1.71 -11.44 -21.42
N LYS A 429 -1.38 -12.64 -20.98
CA LYS A 429 -2.33 -13.62 -20.48
C LYS A 429 -2.56 -13.54 -18.99
N LEU A 430 -1.67 -12.87 -18.27
CA LEU A 430 -1.86 -12.50 -16.90
C LEU A 430 -2.93 -11.42 -16.81
N LYS A 431 -4.16 -11.66 -16.90
CA LYS A 431 -5.23 -10.67 -16.65
C LYS A 431 -5.07 -10.11 -15.23
N ILE A 432 -4.04 -9.33 -15.04
CA ILE A 432 -3.75 -8.68 -13.78
C ILE A 432 -4.66 -7.47 -13.71
N ASP A 433 -5.67 -7.55 -12.89
CA ASP A 433 -6.43 -6.40 -12.51
C ASP A 433 -5.69 -5.67 -11.41
N TYR A 434 -5.43 -4.47 -11.70
CA TYR A 434 -5.13 -3.46 -10.75
C TYR A 434 -6.28 -3.32 -9.75
N SER A 435 -5.98 -3.05 -8.49
CA SER A 435 -7.00 -2.72 -7.52
C SER A 435 -7.83 -1.53 -8.03
N LEU A 436 -9.09 -1.76 -8.35
CA LEU A 436 -10.04 -0.73 -8.78
C LEU A 436 -10.21 0.36 -7.73
N TYR A 437 -9.84 0.08 -6.49
CA TYR A 437 -10.07 0.92 -5.32
C TYR A 437 -8.81 1.60 -4.80
N TYR A 438 -7.66 1.36 -5.47
CA TYR A 438 -6.38 1.94 -5.09
C TYR A 438 -6.46 3.46 -4.99
N HIS A 439 -5.97 4.01 -3.88
CA HIS A 439 -5.98 5.44 -3.59
C HIS A 439 -7.37 6.07 -3.78
N SER A 440 -8.41 5.38 -3.32
CA SER A 440 -9.79 5.87 -3.40
C SER A 440 -10.57 5.71 -2.09
N SER A 441 -11.67 6.44 -1.98
CA SER A 441 -12.63 6.28 -0.88
C SER A 441 -13.32 4.91 -0.87
N GLY A 442 -13.15 4.13 -1.93
CA GLY A 442 -13.67 2.78 -2.08
C GLY A 442 -12.75 1.68 -1.57
N ASP A 443 -11.53 2.00 -1.08
CA ASP A 443 -10.63 1.00 -0.49
C ASP A 443 -11.12 0.58 0.90
N THR A 444 -12.22 -0.16 0.92
CA THR A 444 -12.88 -0.69 2.12
C THR A 444 -12.73 -2.21 2.20
N PRO A 445 -12.89 -2.81 3.39
CA PRO A 445 -12.80 -4.27 3.53
C PRO A 445 -13.75 -5.02 2.58
N GLU A 446 -14.99 -4.52 2.42
CA GLU A 446 -16.03 -5.16 1.60
C GLU A 446 -15.68 -5.17 0.11
N ASN A 447 -15.02 -4.12 -0.37
CA ASN A 447 -14.64 -4.00 -1.77
C ASN A 447 -13.34 -4.74 -2.10
N THR A 448 -12.48 -4.98 -1.10
CA THR A 448 -11.12 -5.47 -1.28
C THR A 448 -10.87 -6.77 -0.52
N THR A 449 -10.40 -6.69 0.71
CA THR A 449 -9.89 -7.83 1.49
C THR A 449 -10.94 -8.88 1.87
N GLU A 450 -12.22 -8.51 1.93
CA GLU A 450 -13.31 -9.47 2.17
C GLU A 450 -13.80 -10.12 0.89
N ARG A 451 -13.63 -9.44 -0.23
CA ARG A 451 -13.95 -9.98 -1.55
C ARG A 451 -12.94 -11.07 -1.95
N GLU A 452 -11.67 -10.88 -1.62
CA GLU A 452 -10.59 -11.78 -2.04
C GLU A 452 -9.68 -12.21 -0.85
N PRO A 453 -10.24 -12.80 0.22
CA PRO A 453 -9.49 -13.00 1.48
C PRO A 453 -8.32 -13.97 1.34
N GLN A 454 -8.30 -14.82 0.31
CA GLN A 454 -7.22 -15.79 0.07
C GLN A 454 -5.90 -15.14 -0.34
N ASN A 455 -5.93 -13.90 -0.83
CA ASN A 455 -4.71 -13.20 -1.24
C ASN A 455 -3.77 -12.99 -0.05
N MET A 456 -4.26 -12.45 1.06
CA MET A 456 -3.48 -12.31 2.30
C MET A 456 -2.98 -13.68 2.81
N VAL A 457 -3.81 -14.73 2.74
CA VAL A 457 -3.42 -16.10 3.13
C VAL A 457 -2.22 -16.58 2.30
N ARG A 458 -2.22 -16.34 1.00
CA ARG A 458 -1.11 -16.70 0.09
C ARG A 458 0.16 -15.93 0.45
N ALA A 459 0.04 -14.62 0.68
CA ALA A 459 1.18 -13.77 1.06
C ALA A 459 1.82 -14.24 2.38
N VAL A 460 1.01 -14.55 3.40
CA VAL A 460 1.48 -15.12 4.68
C VAL A 460 2.17 -16.44 4.47
N LYS A 461 1.57 -17.39 3.74
CA LYS A 461 2.13 -18.71 3.49
C LYS A 461 3.46 -18.63 2.76
N ALA A 462 3.53 -17.87 1.66
CA ALA A 462 4.73 -17.73 0.85
C ALA A 462 5.90 -17.19 1.69
N THR A 463 5.65 -16.11 2.41
CA THR A 463 6.69 -15.45 3.20
C THR A 463 7.10 -16.26 4.42
N GLY A 464 6.16 -16.84 5.16
CA GLY A 464 6.50 -17.64 6.33
C GLY A 464 7.32 -18.89 5.98
N ILE A 465 7.01 -19.54 4.85
CA ILE A 465 7.80 -20.65 4.32
C ILE A 465 9.18 -20.16 3.90
N ALA A 466 9.27 -19.02 3.23
CA ALA A 466 10.56 -18.42 2.85
C ALA A 466 11.42 -18.10 4.08
N LEU A 467 10.84 -17.52 5.12
CA LEU A 467 11.55 -17.24 6.39
C LEU A 467 12.08 -18.51 7.06
N ILE A 468 11.35 -19.63 6.99
CA ILE A 468 11.82 -20.92 7.48
C ILE A 468 13.04 -21.40 6.66
N ARG A 469 13.04 -21.17 5.34
CA ARG A 469 14.17 -21.54 4.47
C ARG A 469 15.40 -20.65 4.68
N LEU A 470 15.18 -19.34 4.81
CA LEU A 470 16.24 -18.34 5.00
C LEU A 470 16.92 -18.42 6.37
N ASN A 471 16.24 -18.97 7.36
CA ASN A 471 16.62 -18.86 8.77
C ASN A 471 17.04 -20.21 9.40
N ARG A 472 17.58 -21.08 8.58
CA ARG A 472 18.15 -22.39 8.98
C ARG A 472 19.63 -22.33 9.27
#